data_fc089f880aa074afe1c2b0c51612caba
#
_entry.id   fc089f880aa074afe1c2b0c51612caba
#
_cell.length_a   1.000
_cell.length_b   1.000
_cell.length_c   1.000
_cell.angle_alpha   90.00
_cell.angle_beta   90.00
_cell.angle_gamma   90.00
#
_symmetry.space_group_name_H-M   'P 1'
#
loop_
_entity.id
_entity.type
_entity.pdbx_description
1 polymer ?
#
loop_
_entity_poly.entity_id
_entity_poly.type
_entity_poly.pdbx_seq_one_letter_code
_entity_poly.pdbx_strand_id
1 'polypeptide(L)'
;MADTENNKNSNSPASTSAPALRFPGFTEPWQKSPLNHFAKKITRKNKDNSISNILSNSANLGVIPQSDYFDRDIANRENTDGYYEIEHGDFVYNPRKSVTAPFGPVNIYEGQEIGIISPLYLCFQVSGIEPTYLRMFFKGRSWHRFIYENGDSGVRHDRVSIKDDLFLQLPVSYPTKEEQCKITALLSLLDERIATQRRLIEDLE
;
A
#
# COMPACT_ATOMS: atom_id res chain seq x y z
N MET A 1 28.34 -12.76 -55.11
CA MET A 1 27.20 -13.37 -54.45
C MET A 1 26.99 -12.54 -53.18
N ALA A 2 25.97 -11.74 -53.20
CA ALA A 2 25.72 -10.76 -52.13
C ALA A 2 24.69 -11.35 -51.16
N ASP A 3 25.10 -11.48 -49.91
CA ASP A 3 24.20 -11.85 -48.81
C ASP A 3 23.48 -10.63 -48.32
N THR A 4 22.18 -10.67 -48.48
CA THR A 4 21.26 -9.62 -48.08
C THR A 4 20.86 -9.84 -46.62
N GLU A 5 21.48 -9.14 -45.69
CA GLU A 5 21.05 -9.10 -44.28
C GLU A 5 19.68 -8.41 -44.15
N ASN A 6 18.71 -9.19 -43.77
CA ASN A 6 17.33 -8.77 -43.55
C ASN A 6 17.19 -8.27 -42.11
N ASN A 7 17.45 -6.98 -41.88
CA ASN A 7 17.28 -6.29 -40.61
C ASN A 7 15.79 -6.10 -40.35
N LYS A 8 15.15 -7.04 -39.67
CA LYS A 8 13.79 -6.88 -39.13
C LYS A 8 13.83 -6.02 -37.85
N ASN A 9 13.75 -4.74 -38.06
CA ASN A 9 13.46 -3.77 -36.99
C ASN A 9 12.01 -3.98 -36.51
N SER A 10 11.81 -4.84 -35.53
CA SER A 10 10.51 -5.02 -34.87
C SER A 10 10.32 -3.88 -33.85
N ASN A 11 9.90 -2.74 -34.34
CA ASN A 11 9.32 -1.69 -33.52
C ASN A 11 7.92 -2.14 -33.07
N SER A 12 7.85 -2.96 -32.02
CA SER A 12 6.61 -3.16 -31.28
C SER A 12 6.28 -1.84 -30.59
N PRO A 13 5.09 -1.27 -30.75
CA PRO A 13 4.71 -0.08 -30.02
C PRO A 13 4.80 -0.37 -28.53
N ALA A 14 5.51 0.46 -27.78
CA ALA A 14 5.55 0.40 -26.33
C ALA A 14 4.11 0.32 -25.84
N SER A 15 3.75 -0.76 -25.13
CA SER A 15 2.41 -0.93 -24.60
C SER A 15 2.13 0.26 -23.66
N THR A 16 1.19 1.10 -24.08
CA THR A 16 0.74 2.22 -23.26
C THR A 16 0.20 1.65 -21.95
N SER A 17 0.89 1.91 -20.85
CA SER A 17 0.54 1.35 -19.53
C SER A 17 -0.72 2.00 -18.91
N ALA A 18 -1.43 2.81 -19.66
CA ALA A 18 -2.64 3.49 -19.23
C ALA A 18 -3.85 2.55 -19.20
N PRO A 19 -4.77 2.69 -18.24
CA PRO A 19 -6.00 1.91 -18.19
C PRO A 19 -6.93 2.24 -19.37
N ALA A 20 -7.79 1.28 -19.75
CA ALA A 20 -8.78 1.48 -20.81
C ALA A 20 -9.81 2.58 -20.46
N LEU A 21 -10.17 2.73 -19.19
CA LEU A 21 -11.02 3.81 -18.70
C LEU A 21 -10.17 4.94 -18.15
N ARG A 22 -10.35 6.12 -18.74
CA ARG A 22 -9.56 7.31 -18.40
C ARG A 22 -10.41 8.57 -18.52
N PHE A 23 -10.08 9.59 -17.71
CA PHE A 23 -10.73 10.89 -17.82
C PHE A 23 -10.42 11.55 -19.18
N PRO A 24 -11.38 12.24 -19.81
CA PRO A 24 -11.12 13.02 -21.01
C PRO A 24 -10.04 14.09 -20.78
N GLY A 25 -9.20 14.32 -21.78
CA GLY A 25 -8.13 15.32 -21.73
C GLY A 25 -6.80 14.84 -21.20
N PHE A 26 -6.71 13.63 -20.64
CA PHE A 26 -5.43 13.02 -20.25
C PHE A 26 -4.97 12.04 -21.33
N THR A 27 -3.92 12.40 -22.05
CA THR A 27 -3.34 11.61 -23.16
C THR A 27 -1.95 11.08 -22.84
N GLU A 28 -1.26 11.70 -21.87
CA GLU A 28 0.09 11.33 -21.49
C GLU A 28 0.17 9.86 -21.05
N PRO A 29 1.19 9.11 -21.47
CA PRO A 29 1.35 7.72 -21.02
C PRO A 29 1.58 7.67 -19.51
N TRP A 30 1.02 6.66 -18.85
CA TRP A 30 1.32 6.40 -17.46
C TRP A 30 2.78 6.00 -17.31
N GLN A 31 3.41 6.52 -16.28
CA GLN A 31 4.78 6.18 -15.91
C GLN A 31 4.80 4.95 -15.01
N LYS A 32 5.96 4.31 -14.91
CA LYS A 32 6.18 3.17 -14.01
C LYS A 32 7.51 3.35 -13.31
N SER A 33 7.49 3.34 -11.99
CA SER A 33 8.69 3.43 -11.15
C SER A 33 8.61 2.44 -9.99
N PRO A 34 9.74 2.00 -9.44
CA PRO A 34 9.72 1.22 -8.22
C PRO A 34 9.20 2.07 -7.05
N LEU A 35 8.57 1.43 -6.08
CA LEU A 35 7.98 2.11 -4.91
C LEU A 35 8.98 2.99 -4.15
N ASN A 36 10.25 2.58 -4.04
CA ASN A 36 11.31 3.36 -3.38
C ASN A 36 11.62 4.71 -4.07
N HIS A 37 11.10 4.94 -5.29
CA HIS A 37 11.14 6.26 -5.91
C HIS A 37 10.31 7.28 -5.12
N PHE A 38 9.25 6.83 -4.47
CA PHE A 38 8.29 7.63 -3.69
C PHE A 38 8.38 7.38 -2.20
N ALA A 39 8.79 6.17 -1.80
CA ALA A 39 8.70 5.67 -0.44
C ALA A 39 10.08 5.62 0.23
N LYS A 40 10.12 6.09 1.48
CA LYS A 40 11.29 5.99 2.36
C LYS A 40 10.91 5.20 3.60
N LYS A 41 11.65 4.13 3.89
CA LYS A 41 11.42 3.29 5.08
C LYS A 41 11.55 4.13 6.36
N ILE A 42 10.61 3.95 7.27
CA ILE A 42 10.65 4.50 8.63
C ILE A 42 11.54 3.61 9.49
N THR A 43 12.47 4.26 10.21
CA THR A 43 13.40 3.59 11.13
C THR A 43 13.37 4.18 12.53
N ARG A 44 12.59 5.28 12.74
CA ARG A 44 12.40 5.92 14.05
C ARG A 44 11.71 4.95 14.99
N LYS A 45 12.24 4.83 16.19
CA LYS A 45 11.78 3.88 17.22
C LYS A 45 11.45 4.58 18.52
N ASN A 46 10.47 4.04 19.26
CA ASN A 46 10.04 4.48 20.58
C ASN A 46 11.06 4.10 21.68
N LYS A 47 12.30 4.60 21.57
CA LYS A 47 13.42 4.18 22.42
C LYS A 47 13.25 4.48 23.91
N ASP A 48 12.52 5.54 24.23
CA ASP A 48 12.27 6.02 25.59
C ASP A 48 10.90 5.56 26.12
N ASN A 49 10.17 4.74 25.35
CA ASN A 49 8.80 4.29 25.66
C ASN A 49 7.82 5.45 25.98
N SER A 50 8.07 6.63 25.39
CA SER A 50 7.25 7.84 25.63
C SER A 50 5.88 7.75 24.97
N ILE A 51 5.74 6.97 23.90
CA ILE A 51 4.50 6.83 23.13
C ILE A 51 3.79 5.54 23.56
N SER A 52 2.55 5.66 24.03
CA SER A 52 1.72 4.56 24.51
C SER A 52 0.60 4.14 23.55
N ASN A 53 0.37 4.90 22.46
CA ASN A 53 -0.62 4.61 21.44
C ASN A 53 -0.14 3.45 20.54
N ILE A 54 -0.45 2.21 20.92
CA ILE A 54 -0.03 1.01 20.19
C ILE A 54 -1.04 0.72 19.10
N LEU A 55 -0.54 0.56 17.87
CA LEU A 55 -1.33 0.36 16.67
C LEU A 55 -1.19 -1.06 16.10
N SER A 56 -2.23 -1.49 15.38
CA SER A 56 -2.25 -2.68 14.56
C SER A 56 -2.71 -2.36 13.14
N ASN A 57 -2.21 -3.08 12.15
CA ASN A 57 -2.67 -2.97 10.76
C ASN A 57 -3.59 -4.14 10.41
N SER A 58 -4.89 -3.84 10.38
CA SER A 58 -5.98 -4.76 10.03
C SER A 58 -6.26 -4.73 8.52
N ALA A 59 -6.57 -5.90 7.94
CA ALA A 59 -6.99 -5.98 6.54
C ALA A 59 -8.35 -5.29 6.27
N ASN A 60 -9.22 -5.24 7.27
CA ASN A 60 -10.58 -4.70 7.12
C ASN A 60 -10.74 -3.29 7.70
N LEU A 61 -10.03 -2.99 8.80
CA LEU A 61 -10.20 -1.76 9.57
C LEU A 61 -9.09 -0.73 9.35
N GLY A 62 -8.02 -1.10 8.61
CA GLY A 62 -6.87 -0.22 8.42
C GLY A 62 -5.91 -0.22 9.61
N VAL A 63 -5.18 0.88 9.79
CA VAL A 63 -4.27 1.08 10.93
C VAL A 63 -5.05 1.71 12.06
N ILE A 64 -5.30 0.94 13.11
CA ILE A 64 -6.14 1.31 14.26
C ILE A 64 -5.44 1.02 15.58
N PRO A 65 -5.89 1.63 16.70
CA PRO A 65 -5.42 1.25 18.03
C PRO A 65 -5.57 -0.26 18.27
N GLN A 66 -4.58 -0.85 18.91
CA GLN A 66 -4.58 -2.28 19.17
C GLN A 66 -5.71 -2.69 20.11
N SER A 67 -6.12 -1.82 21.05
CA SER A 67 -7.29 -1.99 21.91
C SER A 67 -8.59 -2.21 21.14
N ASP A 68 -8.72 -1.56 19.98
CA ASP A 68 -9.92 -1.64 19.14
C ASP A 68 -9.96 -2.90 18.27
N TYR A 69 -8.81 -3.59 18.16
CA TYR A 69 -8.67 -4.79 17.34
C TYR A 69 -8.73 -6.09 18.15
N PHE A 70 -8.31 -6.05 19.40
CA PHE A 70 -8.26 -7.23 20.27
C PHE A 70 -8.98 -6.94 21.60
N ASP A 71 -9.78 -7.90 22.09
CA ASP A 71 -10.45 -7.84 23.39
C ASP A 71 -9.46 -7.79 24.59
N ARG A 72 -8.16 -7.94 24.35
CA ARG A 72 -7.08 -7.89 25.33
C ARG A 72 -5.86 -7.19 24.76
N ASP A 73 -5.18 -6.40 25.58
CA ASP A 73 -3.86 -5.84 25.27
C ASP A 73 -2.85 -6.97 25.05
N ILE A 74 -2.53 -7.24 23.78
CA ILE A 74 -1.55 -8.28 23.39
C ILE A 74 -0.12 -7.74 23.50
N ALA A 75 0.09 -6.43 23.32
CA ALA A 75 1.40 -5.84 23.53
C ALA A 75 1.66 -5.66 25.02
N ASN A 76 2.71 -6.28 25.51
CA ASN A 76 3.23 -5.94 26.83
C ASN A 76 3.80 -4.51 26.74
N ARG A 77 3.13 -3.53 27.38
CA ARG A 77 3.51 -2.10 27.37
C ARG A 77 4.97 -1.86 27.84
N GLU A 78 5.54 -2.82 28.53
CA GLU A 78 6.90 -2.75 29.07
C GLU A 78 8.00 -2.99 28.01
N ASN A 79 7.66 -3.36 26.77
CA ASN A 79 8.65 -3.81 25.79
C ASN A 79 8.36 -3.26 24.38
N THR A 80 8.13 -1.95 24.26
CA THR A 80 7.82 -1.26 23.00
C THR A 80 8.97 -0.38 22.47
N ASP A 81 10.15 -0.43 23.09
CA ASP A 81 11.35 0.31 22.69
C ASP A 81 11.83 0.00 21.26
N GLY A 82 11.52 -1.21 20.78
CA GLY A 82 11.79 -1.64 19.43
C GLY A 82 10.73 -1.28 18.38
N TYR A 83 9.55 -0.77 18.79
CA TYR A 83 8.45 -0.43 17.88
C TYR A 83 8.77 0.81 17.05
N TYR A 84 8.25 0.84 15.82
CA TYR A 84 8.39 2.01 14.95
C TYR A 84 7.35 3.07 15.31
N GLU A 85 7.80 4.33 15.35
CA GLU A 85 6.92 5.49 15.45
C GLU A 85 6.38 5.83 14.08
N ILE A 86 5.06 5.99 13.98
CA ILE A 86 4.37 6.41 12.76
C ILE A 86 3.44 7.59 13.03
N GLU A 87 3.27 8.41 12.01
CA GLU A 87 2.47 9.62 12.01
C GLU A 87 1.37 9.56 10.96
N HIS A 88 0.44 10.49 11.03
CA HIS A 88 -0.59 10.64 10.01
C HIS A 88 0.01 10.68 8.60
N GLY A 89 -0.51 9.87 7.70
CA GLY A 89 -0.03 9.76 6.32
C GLY A 89 1.03 8.69 6.08
N ASP A 90 1.58 8.08 7.12
CA ASP A 90 2.52 6.98 7.00
C ASP A 90 1.83 5.69 6.55
N PHE A 91 2.52 4.92 5.72
CA PHE A 91 2.04 3.63 5.22
C PHE A 91 2.61 2.47 6.05
N VAL A 92 1.77 1.46 6.23
CA VAL A 92 2.12 0.24 6.96
C VAL A 92 1.77 -0.98 6.12
N TYR A 93 2.75 -1.82 5.83
CA TYR A 93 2.55 -3.14 5.26
C TYR A 93 2.65 -4.21 6.35
N ASN A 94 1.61 -5.00 6.52
CA ASN A 94 1.59 -6.17 7.38
C ASN A 94 1.70 -7.43 6.51
N PRO A 95 2.77 -8.22 6.59
CA PRO A 95 2.96 -9.40 5.75
C PRO A 95 1.99 -10.55 6.09
N ARG A 96 1.17 -10.43 7.12
CA ARG A 96 0.23 -11.47 7.52
C ARG A 96 -0.91 -11.61 6.52
N LYS A 97 -1.11 -12.83 6.03
CA LYS A 97 -2.15 -13.18 5.07
C LYS A 97 -3.52 -13.30 5.76
N SER A 98 -4.56 -12.90 5.03
CA SER A 98 -5.96 -13.15 5.39
C SER A 98 -6.77 -13.46 4.15
N VAL A 99 -8.03 -13.87 4.31
CA VAL A 99 -8.95 -14.12 3.20
C VAL A 99 -9.13 -12.86 2.34
N THR A 100 -9.23 -11.69 2.97
CA THR A 100 -9.42 -10.40 2.30
C THR A 100 -8.10 -9.76 1.81
N ALA A 101 -6.97 -10.17 2.38
CA ALA A 101 -5.64 -9.69 2.00
C ALA A 101 -4.65 -10.85 1.85
N PRO A 102 -4.67 -11.58 0.72
CA PRO A 102 -3.87 -12.79 0.52
C PRO A 102 -2.36 -12.54 0.49
N PHE A 103 -1.93 -11.30 0.26
CA PHE A 103 -0.53 -10.88 0.29
C PHE A 103 -0.21 -9.92 1.44
N GLY A 104 -1.12 -9.82 2.42
CA GLY A 104 -1.06 -8.88 3.53
C GLY A 104 -1.62 -7.50 3.16
N PRO A 105 -2.19 -6.76 4.12
CA PRO A 105 -2.71 -5.42 3.88
C PRO A 105 -1.61 -4.37 3.84
N VAL A 106 -1.77 -3.38 2.97
CA VAL A 106 -1.04 -2.11 2.99
C VAL A 106 -2.04 -1.00 3.24
N ASN A 107 -1.93 -0.32 4.37
CA ASN A 107 -2.82 0.76 4.75
C ASN A 107 -2.05 2.02 5.12
N ILE A 108 -2.74 3.16 5.06
CA ILE A 108 -2.25 4.46 5.52
C ILE A 108 -2.74 4.68 6.95
N TYR A 109 -1.92 5.28 7.79
CA TYR A 109 -2.33 5.70 9.12
C TYR A 109 -3.06 7.04 9.05
N GLU A 110 -4.33 7.05 9.45
CA GLU A 110 -5.22 8.22 9.38
C GLU A 110 -5.45 8.86 10.78
N GLY A 111 -4.83 8.32 11.84
CA GLY A 111 -4.91 8.89 13.19
C GLY A 111 -4.18 10.23 13.31
N GLN A 112 -4.58 11.06 14.27
CA GLN A 112 -3.99 12.38 14.49
C GLN A 112 -2.81 12.33 15.46
N GLU A 113 -2.79 11.35 16.37
CA GLU A 113 -1.74 11.19 17.36
C GLU A 113 -0.63 10.30 16.80
N ILE A 114 0.61 10.56 17.23
CA ILE A 114 1.72 9.66 16.92
C ILE A 114 1.42 8.30 17.54
N GLY A 115 1.59 7.25 16.78
CA GLY A 115 1.43 5.89 17.25
C GLY A 115 2.68 5.06 17.09
N ILE A 116 2.71 3.91 17.76
CA ILE A 116 3.79 2.93 17.64
C ILE A 116 3.26 1.62 17.11
N ILE A 117 4.05 0.97 16.28
CA ILE A 117 3.65 -0.26 15.63
C ILE A 117 4.77 -1.29 15.61
N SER A 118 4.39 -2.58 15.64
CA SER A 118 5.33 -3.69 15.71
C SER A 118 6.42 -3.64 14.63
N PRO A 119 7.69 -3.94 14.97
CA PRO A 119 8.79 -4.02 14.00
C PRO A 119 8.66 -5.18 12.99
N LEU A 120 7.64 -6.01 13.13
CA LEU A 120 7.27 -7.03 12.15
C LEU A 120 6.62 -6.45 10.89
N TYR A 121 6.23 -5.19 10.92
CA TYR A 121 5.63 -4.47 9.79
C TYR A 121 6.66 -3.61 9.08
N LEU A 122 6.51 -3.46 7.76
CA LEU A 122 7.25 -2.45 7.02
C LEU A 122 6.46 -1.14 7.06
N CYS A 123 7.07 -0.11 7.64
CA CYS A 123 6.52 1.25 7.69
C CYS A 123 7.30 2.15 6.76
N PHE A 124 6.61 3.01 6.00
CA PHE A 124 7.27 3.94 5.07
C PHE A 124 6.47 5.23 4.87
N GLN A 125 7.20 6.33 4.72
CA GLN A 125 6.67 7.63 4.32
C GLN A 125 6.69 7.74 2.80
N VAL A 126 5.79 8.55 2.23
CA VAL A 126 5.74 8.77 0.78
C VAL A 126 5.85 10.25 0.42
N SER A 127 6.48 10.51 -0.73
CA SER A 127 6.58 11.84 -1.32
C SER A 127 6.60 11.73 -2.85
N GLY A 128 6.18 12.77 -3.56
CA GLY A 128 6.19 12.80 -5.04
C GLY A 128 5.05 12.03 -5.70
N ILE A 129 4.18 11.39 -4.93
CA ILE A 129 2.96 10.72 -5.38
C ILE A 129 1.80 11.14 -4.46
N GLU A 130 0.57 11.15 -4.96
CA GLU A 130 -0.61 11.43 -4.16
C GLU A 130 -0.87 10.24 -3.20
N PRO A 131 -0.86 10.45 -1.86
CA PRO A 131 -0.98 9.33 -0.91
C PRO A 131 -2.28 8.54 -1.07
N THR A 132 -3.40 9.22 -1.35
CA THR A 132 -4.69 8.54 -1.59
C THR A 132 -4.64 7.71 -2.87
N TYR A 133 -3.93 8.17 -3.91
CA TYR A 133 -3.71 7.38 -5.12
C TYR A 133 -2.94 6.10 -4.81
N LEU A 134 -1.85 6.19 -4.05
CA LEU A 134 -1.07 5.03 -3.66
C LEU A 134 -1.89 4.08 -2.76
N ARG A 135 -2.72 4.60 -1.87
CA ARG A 135 -3.67 3.80 -1.08
C ARG A 135 -4.62 3.01 -2.00
N MET A 136 -5.19 3.65 -3.04
CA MET A 136 -6.06 2.98 -4.01
C MET A 136 -5.30 1.94 -4.85
N PHE A 137 -4.05 2.21 -5.20
CA PHE A 137 -3.18 1.23 -5.85
C PHE A 137 -3.05 -0.04 -5.01
N PHE A 138 -2.81 0.09 -3.69
CA PHE A 138 -2.70 -1.05 -2.77
C PHE A 138 -4.03 -1.75 -2.47
N LYS A 139 -5.16 -1.06 -2.57
CA LYS A 139 -6.50 -1.71 -2.55
C LYS A 139 -6.72 -2.60 -3.79
N GLY A 140 -6.06 -2.30 -4.91
CA GLY A 140 -6.08 -3.08 -6.14
C GLY A 140 -5.23 -4.36 -6.04
N ARG A 141 -5.19 -5.12 -7.14
CA ARG A 141 -4.45 -6.41 -7.23
C ARG A 141 -3.21 -6.36 -8.12
N SER A 142 -2.91 -5.22 -8.74
CA SER A 142 -1.81 -5.10 -9.72
C SER A 142 -0.43 -5.42 -9.13
N TRP A 143 -0.24 -5.21 -7.83
CA TRP A 143 1.00 -5.46 -7.10
C TRP A 143 1.14 -6.92 -6.59
N HIS A 144 0.04 -7.68 -6.54
CA HIS A 144 0.03 -9.06 -6.02
C HIS A 144 0.98 -9.98 -6.77
N ARG A 145 1.03 -9.85 -8.11
CA ARG A 145 1.91 -10.65 -8.95
C ARG A 145 3.37 -10.47 -8.57
N PHE A 146 3.80 -9.23 -8.34
CA PHE A 146 5.17 -8.95 -7.91
C PHE A 146 5.51 -9.65 -6.59
N ILE A 147 4.60 -9.58 -5.60
CA ILE A 147 4.79 -10.27 -4.32
C ILE A 147 4.82 -11.79 -4.49
N TYR A 148 3.96 -12.32 -5.34
CA TYR A 148 3.93 -13.77 -5.63
C TYR A 148 5.24 -14.27 -6.27
N GLU A 149 5.79 -13.51 -7.20
CA GLU A 149 7.03 -13.86 -7.93
C GLU A 149 8.31 -13.66 -7.10
N ASN A 150 8.29 -12.76 -6.11
CA ASN A 150 9.48 -12.34 -5.36
C ASN A 150 9.43 -12.67 -3.86
N GLY A 151 8.27 -13.02 -3.35
CA GLY A 151 8.10 -13.44 -1.95
C GLY A 151 8.33 -14.94 -1.81
N ASP A 152 8.95 -15.34 -0.69
CA ASP A 152 9.09 -16.74 -0.34
C ASP A 152 7.85 -17.22 0.43
N SER A 153 7.20 -18.27 -0.07
CA SER A 153 6.04 -18.90 0.58
C SER A 153 6.43 -20.09 1.47
N GLY A 154 7.74 -20.37 1.62
CA GLY A 154 8.26 -21.68 2.02
C GLY A 154 8.13 -22.08 3.49
N VAL A 155 8.10 -21.20 4.48
CA VAL A 155 8.23 -21.61 5.89
C VAL A 155 7.00 -21.29 6.74
N ARG A 156 6.24 -20.25 6.42
CA ARG A 156 5.04 -19.85 7.16
C ARG A 156 3.88 -19.63 6.22
N HIS A 157 2.88 -20.48 6.29
CA HIS A 157 1.68 -20.39 5.46
C HIS A 157 0.83 -19.13 5.74
N ASP A 158 0.96 -18.54 6.95
CA ASP A 158 0.19 -17.38 7.41
C ASP A 158 0.81 -16.03 7.03
N ARG A 159 2.02 -16.01 6.47
CA ARG A 159 2.76 -14.78 6.14
C ARG A 159 3.41 -14.83 4.76
N VAL A 160 3.60 -13.64 4.18
CA VAL A 160 4.50 -13.43 3.06
C VAL A 160 5.90 -13.18 3.62
N SER A 161 6.89 -13.93 3.15
CA SER A 161 8.29 -13.67 3.44
C SER A 161 8.90 -12.88 2.29
N ILE A 162 8.98 -11.57 2.44
CA ILE A 162 9.63 -10.66 1.50
C ILE A 162 10.50 -9.68 2.26
N LYS A 163 11.72 -9.43 1.77
CA LYS A 163 12.60 -8.42 2.36
C LYS A 163 12.04 -7.03 2.09
N ASP A 164 12.16 -6.11 3.06
CA ASP A 164 11.68 -4.73 2.95
C ASP A 164 12.21 -4.02 1.69
N ASP A 165 13.52 -4.13 1.42
CA ASP A 165 14.15 -3.52 0.26
C ASP A 165 13.60 -4.07 -1.07
N LEU A 166 13.24 -5.35 -1.09
CA LEU A 166 12.63 -5.98 -2.25
C LEU A 166 11.16 -5.56 -2.40
N PHE A 167 10.41 -5.45 -1.30
CA PHE A 167 9.06 -4.88 -1.31
C PHE A 167 9.06 -3.45 -1.86
N LEU A 168 10.03 -2.64 -1.48
CA LEU A 168 10.18 -1.27 -1.96
C LEU A 168 10.59 -1.16 -3.45
N GLN A 169 11.00 -2.25 -4.09
CA GLN A 169 11.20 -2.32 -5.54
C GLN A 169 9.92 -2.63 -6.34
N LEU A 170 8.79 -2.83 -5.63
CA LEU A 170 7.49 -3.06 -6.24
C LEU A 170 7.16 -1.98 -7.30
N PRO A 171 6.81 -2.39 -8.55
CA PRO A 171 6.54 -1.44 -9.62
C PRO A 171 5.17 -0.77 -9.44
N VAL A 172 5.18 0.55 -9.32
CA VAL A 172 3.98 1.40 -9.24
C VAL A 172 3.77 2.08 -10.58
N SER A 173 2.59 1.90 -11.18
CA SER A 173 2.15 2.65 -12.36
C SER A 173 1.35 3.86 -11.94
N TYR A 174 1.65 5.03 -12.49
CA TYR A 174 1.03 6.29 -12.09
C TYR A 174 0.95 7.29 -13.24
N PRO A 175 -0.13 8.09 -13.32
CA PRO A 175 -0.29 9.20 -14.26
C PRO A 175 0.32 10.51 -13.73
N THR A 176 0.06 11.61 -14.40
CA THR A 176 0.35 12.96 -13.90
C THR A 176 -0.36 13.22 -12.57
N LYS A 177 0.15 14.17 -11.78
CA LYS A 177 -0.43 14.50 -10.46
C LYS A 177 -1.88 14.96 -10.57
N GLU A 178 -2.19 15.74 -11.59
CA GLU A 178 -3.56 16.24 -11.87
C GLU A 178 -4.52 15.07 -12.11
N GLU A 179 -4.09 14.07 -12.86
CA GLU A 179 -4.90 12.88 -13.12
C GLU A 179 -5.02 12.00 -11.85
N GLN A 180 -3.95 11.85 -11.05
CA GLN A 180 -4.01 11.19 -9.75
C GLN A 180 -5.09 11.82 -8.86
N CYS A 181 -5.11 13.15 -8.74
CA CYS A 181 -6.11 13.88 -7.96
C CYS A 181 -7.54 13.64 -8.48
N LYS A 182 -7.77 13.61 -9.79
CA LYS A 182 -9.10 13.31 -10.35
C LYS A 182 -9.54 11.87 -10.08
N ILE A 183 -8.62 10.92 -10.23
CA ILE A 183 -8.89 9.50 -9.94
C ILE A 183 -9.25 9.34 -8.46
N THR A 184 -8.47 9.91 -7.57
CA THR A 184 -8.71 9.79 -6.11
C THR A 184 -10.01 10.46 -5.70
N ALA A 185 -10.33 11.64 -6.24
CA ALA A 185 -11.60 12.32 -5.96
C ALA A 185 -12.80 11.46 -6.37
N LEU A 186 -12.80 10.88 -7.56
CA LEU A 186 -13.87 10.00 -8.01
C LEU A 186 -14.00 8.75 -7.12
N LEU A 187 -12.88 8.07 -6.85
CA LEU A 187 -12.91 6.83 -6.06
C LEU A 187 -13.31 7.09 -4.61
N SER A 188 -12.89 8.22 -4.01
CA SER A 188 -13.31 8.60 -2.66
C SER A 188 -14.81 8.88 -2.58
N LEU A 189 -15.38 9.59 -3.56
CA LEU A 189 -16.84 9.81 -3.66
C LEU A 189 -17.61 8.48 -3.78
N LEU A 190 -17.08 7.52 -4.52
CA LEU A 190 -17.70 6.20 -4.62
C LEU A 190 -17.61 5.43 -3.29
N ASP A 191 -16.47 5.45 -2.61
CA ASP A 191 -16.28 4.83 -1.28
C ASP A 191 -17.26 5.45 -0.25
N GLU A 192 -17.39 6.78 -0.21
CA GLU A 192 -18.35 7.49 0.66
C GLU A 192 -19.81 7.10 0.36
N ARG A 193 -20.15 7.01 -0.92
CA ARG A 193 -21.50 6.59 -1.32
C ARG A 193 -21.79 5.16 -0.90
N ILE A 194 -20.84 4.25 -1.09
CA ILE A 194 -20.97 2.84 -0.66
C ILE A 194 -21.13 2.77 0.86
N ALA A 195 -20.32 3.50 1.63
CA ALA A 195 -20.40 3.54 3.08
C ALA A 195 -21.77 4.09 3.55
N THR A 196 -22.27 5.15 2.91
CA THR A 196 -23.58 5.72 3.23
C THR A 196 -24.72 4.72 2.94
N GLN A 197 -24.67 4.04 1.79
CA GLN A 197 -25.69 3.04 1.45
C GLN A 197 -25.70 1.85 2.43
N ARG A 198 -24.51 1.41 2.87
CA ARG A 198 -24.42 0.32 3.88
C ARG A 198 -25.06 0.71 5.20
N ARG A 199 -24.78 1.93 5.70
CA ARG A 199 -25.41 2.44 6.93
C ARG A 199 -26.94 2.50 6.80
N LEU A 200 -27.46 3.00 5.68
CA LEU A 200 -28.89 3.04 5.44
C LEU A 200 -29.53 1.66 5.42
N ILE A 201 -28.83 0.63 4.93
CA ILE A 201 -29.31 -0.75 4.96
C ILE A 201 -29.31 -1.29 6.39
N GLU A 202 -28.23 -1.08 7.14
CA GLU A 202 -28.11 -1.48 8.56
C GLU A 202 -29.17 -0.80 9.45
N ASP A 203 -29.55 0.45 9.16
CA ASP A 203 -30.60 1.17 9.88
C ASP A 203 -32.03 0.65 9.58
N LEU A 204 -32.20 -0.17 8.52
CA LEU A 204 -33.49 -0.73 8.11
C LEU A 204 -33.71 -2.18 8.60
N GLU A 205 -32.67 -2.84 9.11
CA GLU A 205 -32.71 -4.20 9.67
C GLU A 205 -32.98 -4.18 11.19
#